data_dc8c77053eb2141cb89449f8ab6595cd
#
_entry.id   dc8c77053eb2141cb89449f8ab6595cd
#
_cell.length_a   1.000
_cell.length_b   1.000
_cell.length_c   1.000
_cell.angle_alpha   90.00
_cell.angle_beta   90.00
_cell.angle_gamma   90.00
#
_symmetry.space_group_name_H-M   'P 1'
#
loop_
_entity.id
_entity.type
_entity.pdbx_description
1 polymer ?
#
loop_
_entity_poly.entity_id
_entity_poly.type
_entity_poly.pdbx_seq_one_letter_code
_entity_poly.pdbx_strand_id
1 'polypeptide(L)'
;MSDLNNMVNVVLPSHIMSRIPQLQPGQVALVGAGPGDPGLLTLNALMLIQQADVLVCDRLVSDEIAALKPAKAELINAGKSCKEHVLTQDQTNQVLVDQAKLGKRVVRLKGGDPYIFGRGGEEVEVLMDNQIESIIVPGITAASGCSAYAGFPLTHRDYAQSVTLATGHIKHDGKLELDWKALA
;
A
#
# COMPACT_ATOMS: atom_id res chain seq x y z
N MET A 1 -25.90 16.59 -16.89
CA MET A 1 -25.18 15.83 -15.85
C MET A 1 -25.82 14.46 -15.72
N SER A 2 -25.77 13.69 -16.75
CA SER A 2 -26.29 12.32 -16.81
C SER A 2 -25.38 11.60 -17.79
N ASP A 3 -25.06 10.35 -17.52
CA ASP A 3 -24.41 9.36 -18.39
C ASP A 3 -22.92 9.02 -18.15
N LEU A 4 -22.35 9.32 -16.99
CA LEU A 4 -21.13 8.63 -16.57
C LEU A 4 -21.41 7.23 -15.95
N ASN A 5 -22.69 6.83 -15.88
CA ASN A 5 -23.13 5.54 -15.34
C ASN A 5 -23.09 4.38 -16.36
N ASN A 6 -22.68 4.61 -17.59
CA ASN A 6 -22.24 3.52 -18.45
C ASN A 6 -20.81 3.15 -18.09
N MET A 7 -20.68 2.47 -16.96
CA MET A 7 -19.43 1.80 -16.58
C MET A 7 -19.03 0.90 -17.74
N VAL A 8 -18.00 1.30 -18.46
CA VAL A 8 -17.28 0.40 -19.35
C VAL A 8 -16.85 -0.77 -18.49
N ASN A 9 -17.49 -1.92 -18.63
CA ASN A 9 -17.03 -3.16 -18.01
C ASN A 9 -15.66 -3.46 -18.62
N VAL A 10 -14.59 -3.04 -17.96
CA VAL A 10 -13.23 -3.37 -18.37
C VAL A 10 -13.03 -4.85 -18.12
N VAL A 11 -13.28 -5.66 -19.13
CA VAL A 11 -12.94 -7.08 -19.11
C VAL A 11 -11.46 -7.19 -19.48
N LEU A 12 -10.64 -7.54 -18.50
CA LEU A 12 -9.22 -7.77 -18.75
C LEU A 12 -9.04 -9.01 -19.62
N PRO A 13 -8.18 -8.96 -20.67
CA PRO A 13 -7.84 -10.14 -21.47
C PRO A 13 -7.33 -11.30 -20.62
N SER A 14 -7.64 -12.54 -21.01
CA SER A 14 -7.27 -13.74 -20.25
C SER A 14 -5.77 -13.85 -19.96
N HIS A 15 -4.92 -13.44 -20.89
CA HIS A 15 -3.46 -13.44 -20.70
C HIS A 15 -2.97 -12.42 -19.68
N ILE A 16 -3.74 -11.36 -19.40
CA ILE A 16 -3.48 -10.42 -18.31
C ILE A 16 -3.98 -11.04 -17.00
N MET A 17 -5.20 -11.56 -17.00
CA MET A 17 -5.81 -12.18 -15.81
C MET A 17 -4.95 -13.33 -15.26
N SER A 18 -4.33 -14.14 -16.12
CA SER A 18 -3.46 -15.25 -15.70
C SER A 18 -2.15 -14.82 -15.01
N ARG A 19 -1.78 -13.54 -15.11
CA ARG A 19 -0.58 -12.97 -14.46
C ARG A 19 -0.88 -12.30 -13.11
N ILE A 20 -2.15 -12.12 -12.80
CA ILE A 20 -2.55 -11.51 -11.53
C ILE A 20 -2.31 -12.51 -10.39
N PRO A 21 -1.60 -12.12 -9.32
CA PRO A 21 -1.38 -12.98 -8.19
C PRO A 21 -2.70 -13.47 -7.57
N GLN A 22 -2.72 -14.74 -7.18
CA GLN A 22 -3.84 -15.33 -6.45
C GLN A 22 -3.46 -15.42 -4.97
N LEU A 23 -4.18 -14.67 -4.12
CA LEU A 23 -3.94 -14.68 -2.68
C LEU A 23 -4.55 -15.94 -2.06
N GLN A 24 -3.70 -16.77 -1.47
CA GLN A 24 -4.13 -18.01 -0.85
C GLN A 24 -4.55 -17.80 0.61
N PRO A 25 -5.41 -18.66 1.17
CA PRO A 25 -5.70 -18.68 2.59
C PRO A 25 -4.43 -18.74 3.44
N GLY A 26 -4.31 -17.88 4.43
CA GLY A 26 -3.14 -17.79 5.30
C GLY A 26 -1.99 -16.95 4.75
N GLN A 27 -2.11 -16.38 3.55
CA GLN A 27 -1.13 -15.44 2.99
C GLN A 27 -1.47 -13.99 3.31
N VAL A 28 -0.46 -13.14 3.29
CA VAL A 28 -0.56 -11.69 3.44
C VAL A 28 -0.05 -11.00 2.18
N ALA A 29 -0.86 -10.14 1.57
CA ALA A 29 -0.39 -9.25 0.51
C ALA A 29 -0.13 -7.84 1.08
N LEU A 30 1.11 -7.35 0.96
CA LEU A 30 1.43 -5.94 1.19
C LEU A 30 1.23 -5.17 -0.10
N VAL A 31 0.26 -4.28 -0.13
CA VAL A 31 -0.22 -3.65 -1.36
C VAL A 31 -0.08 -2.13 -1.25
N GLY A 32 0.59 -1.53 -2.22
CA GLY A 32 0.67 -0.09 -2.37
C GLY A 32 -0.65 0.48 -2.91
N ALA A 33 -1.23 1.41 -2.16
CA ALA A 33 -2.46 2.11 -2.50
C ALA A 33 -2.24 3.36 -3.37
N GLY A 34 -0.99 3.70 -3.67
CA GLY A 34 -0.69 4.96 -4.33
C GLY A 34 -0.90 6.18 -3.43
N PRO A 35 -0.86 7.40 -4.02
CA PRO A 35 -0.89 8.65 -3.25
C PRO A 35 -2.30 9.12 -2.84
N GLY A 36 -3.33 8.30 -3.02
CA GLY A 36 -4.70 8.58 -2.57
C GLY A 36 -5.77 8.54 -3.67
N ASP A 37 -5.39 8.73 -4.93
CA ASP A 37 -6.31 8.62 -6.08
C ASP A 37 -6.51 7.16 -6.46
N PRO A 38 -7.76 6.63 -6.48
CA PRO A 38 -8.06 5.28 -6.94
C PRO A 38 -7.61 5.00 -8.38
N GLY A 39 -7.57 6.02 -9.24
CA GLY A 39 -7.08 5.91 -10.62
C GLY A 39 -5.59 5.58 -10.74
N LEU A 40 -4.83 5.70 -9.64
CA LEU A 40 -3.41 5.37 -9.57
C LEU A 40 -3.14 3.99 -8.94
N LEU A 41 -4.18 3.18 -8.68
CA LEU A 41 -3.99 1.80 -8.28
C LEU A 41 -3.42 0.97 -9.43
N THR A 42 -2.48 0.08 -9.09
CA THR A 42 -2.08 -0.96 -10.06
C THR A 42 -3.20 -1.99 -10.22
N LEU A 43 -3.24 -2.67 -11.37
CA LEU A 43 -4.20 -3.76 -11.60
C LEU A 43 -4.05 -4.86 -10.54
N ASN A 44 -2.82 -5.22 -10.18
CA ASN A 44 -2.57 -6.21 -9.14
C ASN A 44 -3.12 -5.75 -7.78
N ALA A 45 -2.94 -4.47 -7.43
CA ALA A 45 -3.47 -3.91 -6.18
C ALA A 45 -5.00 -4.04 -6.13
N LEU A 46 -5.69 -3.58 -7.16
CA LEU A 46 -7.16 -3.67 -7.24
C LEU A 46 -7.64 -5.13 -7.12
N MET A 47 -7.02 -6.04 -7.87
CA MET A 47 -7.45 -7.43 -7.89
C MET A 47 -7.16 -8.17 -6.58
N LEU A 48 -6.08 -7.84 -5.87
CA LEU A 48 -5.81 -8.42 -4.55
C LEU A 48 -6.73 -7.85 -3.46
N ILE A 49 -7.04 -6.54 -3.51
CA ILE A 49 -8.05 -5.94 -2.63
C ILE A 49 -9.38 -6.70 -2.74
N GLN A 50 -9.79 -7.05 -3.95
CA GLN A 50 -11.04 -7.78 -4.20
C GLN A 50 -11.01 -9.26 -3.79
N GLN A 51 -9.83 -9.82 -3.53
CA GLN A 51 -9.67 -11.20 -3.03
C GLN A 51 -9.63 -11.26 -1.49
N ALA A 52 -9.53 -10.12 -0.80
CA ALA A 52 -9.33 -10.07 0.63
C ALA A 52 -10.51 -10.64 1.43
N ASP A 53 -10.20 -11.40 2.48
CA ASP A 53 -11.14 -11.69 3.58
C ASP A 53 -10.98 -10.63 4.69
N VAL A 54 -9.78 -10.07 4.83
CA VAL A 54 -9.46 -8.98 5.75
C VAL A 54 -8.61 -7.92 5.04
N LEU A 55 -9.00 -6.66 5.17
CA LEU A 55 -8.24 -5.51 4.72
C LEU A 55 -7.71 -4.73 5.93
N VAL A 56 -6.39 -4.68 6.08
CA VAL A 56 -5.72 -3.92 7.15
C VAL A 56 -5.18 -2.62 6.53
N CYS A 57 -5.83 -1.50 6.83
CA CYS A 57 -5.52 -0.21 6.20
C CYS A 57 -4.61 0.67 7.04
N ASP A 58 -3.72 1.38 6.36
CA ASP A 58 -2.97 2.49 6.91
C ASP A 58 -3.82 3.78 6.95
N ARG A 59 -3.40 4.75 7.77
CA ARG A 59 -4.05 6.07 7.86
C ARG A 59 -4.02 6.86 6.55
N LEU A 60 -3.03 6.63 5.71
CA LEU A 60 -2.82 7.35 4.45
C LEU A 60 -3.63 6.77 3.28
N VAL A 61 -4.35 5.69 3.49
CA VAL A 61 -5.23 5.10 2.48
C VAL A 61 -6.56 5.85 2.49
N SER A 62 -7.04 6.28 1.32
CA SER A 62 -8.34 6.94 1.19
C SER A 62 -9.50 5.98 1.44
N ASP A 63 -10.61 6.51 1.96
CA ASP A 63 -11.83 5.73 2.20
C ASP A 63 -12.38 5.14 0.87
N GLU A 64 -12.21 5.84 -0.26
CA GLU A 64 -12.59 5.37 -1.59
C GLU A 64 -11.85 4.10 -1.99
N ILE A 65 -10.54 4.04 -1.74
CA ILE A 65 -9.73 2.84 -2.01
C ILE A 65 -10.11 1.71 -1.05
N ALA A 66 -10.28 2.00 0.23
CA ALA A 66 -10.70 1.01 1.21
C ALA A 66 -12.08 0.41 0.90
N ALA A 67 -12.97 1.19 0.29
CA ALA A 67 -14.30 0.75 -0.14
C ALA A 67 -14.29 -0.26 -1.31
N LEU A 68 -13.16 -0.42 -2.02
CA LEU A 68 -13.03 -1.40 -3.12
C LEU A 68 -12.98 -2.85 -2.63
N LYS A 69 -12.87 -3.09 -1.32
CA LYS A 69 -12.91 -4.44 -0.74
C LYS A 69 -14.26 -5.12 -0.96
N PRO A 70 -14.33 -6.45 -0.96
CA PRO A 70 -15.60 -7.17 -0.95
C PRO A 70 -16.47 -6.75 0.24
N ALA A 71 -17.79 -6.70 0.06
CA ALA A 71 -18.73 -6.31 1.12
C ALA A 71 -18.59 -7.18 2.39
N LYS A 72 -18.26 -8.46 2.23
CA LYS A 72 -18.04 -9.43 3.31
C LYS A 72 -16.67 -9.33 3.98
N ALA A 73 -15.71 -8.63 3.37
CA ALA A 73 -14.37 -8.52 3.91
C ALA A 73 -14.36 -7.59 5.14
N GLU A 74 -13.67 -8.02 6.19
CA GLU A 74 -13.44 -7.23 7.39
C GLU A 74 -12.50 -6.07 7.07
N LEU A 75 -12.74 -4.90 7.68
CA LEU A 75 -11.85 -3.75 7.60
C LEU A 75 -11.24 -3.48 8.97
N ILE A 76 -9.93 -3.55 9.06
CA ILE A 76 -9.15 -3.19 10.25
C ILE A 76 -8.35 -1.93 9.95
N ASN A 77 -8.65 -0.83 10.62
CA ASN A 77 -7.92 0.42 10.50
C ASN A 77 -6.73 0.44 11.46
N ALA A 78 -5.51 0.23 10.97
CA ALA A 78 -4.30 0.31 11.77
C ALA A 78 -3.94 1.78 12.13
N GLY A 79 -4.41 2.74 11.34
CA GLY A 79 -4.16 4.17 11.53
C GLY A 79 -5.24 4.95 12.27
N LYS A 80 -6.42 4.35 12.50
CA LYS A 80 -7.52 4.94 13.29
C LYS A 80 -8.16 3.84 14.10
N SER A 81 -8.06 3.91 15.42
CA SER A 81 -8.94 3.14 16.31
C SER A 81 -10.21 3.93 16.56
N CYS A 82 -11.36 3.27 16.54
CA CYS A 82 -12.65 3.90 16.91
C CYS A 82 -12.69 4.40 18.36
N LYS A 83 -11.67 4.13 19.18
CA LYS A 83 -11.50 4.61 20.55
C LYS A 83 -10.03 4.84 20.86
N GLU A 84 -9.54 6.04 20.58
CA GLU A 84 -8.35 6.71 21.14
C GLU A 84 -6.95 6.13 20.96
N HIS A 85 -6.72 4.94 20.41
CA HIS A 85 -5.35 4.44 20.23
C HIS A 85 -5.09 4.00 18.78
N VAL A 86 -4.15 4.70 18.14
CA VAL A 86 -3.50 4.27 16.90
C VAL A 86 -2.70 3.01 17.23
N LEU A 87 -2.84 1.93 16.43
CA LEU A 87 -2.03 0.74 16.61
C LEU A 87 -0.55 1.08 16.43
N THR A 88 0.30 0.57 17.32
CA THR A 88 1.74 0.60 17.10
C THR A 88 2.12 -0.29 15.92
N GLN A 89 3.35 -0.17 15.43
CA GLN A 89 3.83 -1.06 14.37
C GLN A 89 3.79 -2.53 14.82
N ASP A 90 4.20 -2.81 16.05
CA ASP A 90 4.20 -4.18 16.60
C ASP A 90 2.78 -4.74 16.70
N GLN A 91 1.82 -3.91 17.12
CA GLN A 91 0.41 -4.31 17.13
C GLN A 91 -0.13 -4.55 15.72
N THR A 92 0.25 -3.73 14.74
CA THR A 92 -0.12 -3.93 13.35
C THR A 92 0.46 -5.24 12.81
N ASN A 93 1.74 -5.50 13.08
CA ASN A 93 2.41 -6.74 12.69
C ASN A 93 1.71 -7.95 13.32
N GLN A 94 1.35 -7.87 14.60
CA GLN A 94 0.63 -8.95 15.29
C GLN A 94 -0.74 -9.21 14.67
N VAL A 95 -1.49 -8.16 14.31
CA VAL A 95 -2.78 -8.29 13.60
C VAL A 95 -2.60 -9.06 12.29
N LEU A 96 -1.58 -8.73 11.49
CA LEU A 96 -1.31 -9.43 10.23
C LEU A 96 -1.06 -10.92 10.47
N VAL A 97 -0.22 -11.25 11.46
CA VAL A 97 0.11 -12.63 11.83
C VAL A 97 -1.14 -13.37 12.31
N ASP A 98 -1.93 -12.78 13.20
CA ASP A 98 -3.11 -13.43 13.77
C ASP A 98 -4.16 -13.72 12.70
N GLN A 99 -4.43 -12.77 11.82
CA GLN A 99 -5.40 -12.94 10.74
C GLN A 99 -4.94 -14.00 9.72
N ALA A 100 -3.65 -14.03 9.39
CA ALA A 100 -3.09 -15.06 8.51
C ALA A 100 -3.16 -16.46 9.14
N LYS A 101 -2.82 -16.60 10.43
CA LYS A 101 -2.91 -17.87 11.18
C LYS A 101 -4.34 -18.41 11.31
N LEU A 102 -5.34 -17.53 11.18
CA LEU A 102 -6.75 -17.93 11.08
C LEU A 102 -7.13 -18.43 9.67
N GLY A 103 -6.17 -18.54 8.75
CA GLY A 103 -6.38 -18.98 7.38
C GLY A 103 -7.05 -17.94 6.48
N LYS A 104 -7.11 -16.67 6.90
CA LYS A 104 -7.69 -15.59 6.09
C LYS A 104 -6.72 -15.11 5.02
N ARG A 105 -7.27 -14.64 3.91
CA ARG A 105 -6.54 -13.88 2.88
C ARG A 105 -6.45 -12.44 3.34
N VAL A 106 -5.26 -12.02 3.75
CA VAL A 106 -5.04 -10.71 4.36
C VAL A 106 -4.41 -9.76 3.35
N VAL A 107 -5.02 -8.60 3.16
CA VAL A 107 -4.41 -7.49 2.39
C VAL A 107 -4.04 -6.37 3.35
N ARG A 108 -2.74 -6.10 3.48
CA ARG A 108 -2.19 -4.93 4.15
C ARG A 108 -2.06 -3.80 3.14
N LEU A 109 -2.95 -2.82 3.21
CA LEU A 109 -3.00 -1.70 2.28
C LEU A 109 -2.26 -0.49 2.86
N LYS A 110 -1.26 -0.01 2.12
CA LYS A 110 -0.31 1.04 2.55
C LYS A 110 -0.35 2.22 1.59
N GLY A 111 -0.37 3.45 2.11
CA GLY A 111 -0.25 4.63 1.26
C GLY A 111 1.06 4.65 0.47
N GLY A 112 1.02 5.11 -0.77
CA GLY A 112 2.17 5.10 -1.67
C GLY A 112 2.62 3.70 -2.06
N ASP A 113 3.89 3.39 -1.82
CA ASP A 113 4.52 2.09 -2.06
C ASP A 113 4.93 1.44 -0.73
N PRO A 114 4.75 0.12 -0.54
CA PRO A 114 5.05 -0.56 0.72
C PRO A 114 6.53 -0.45 1.15
N TYR A 115 7.45 -0.37 0.19
CA TYR A 115 8.90 -0.39 0.42
C TYR A 115 9.57 0.99 0.34
N ILE A 116 8.81 2.05 0.01
CA ILE A 116 9.32 3.43 0.01
C ILE A 116 8.78 4.17 1.23
N PHE A 117 9.58 4.27 2.29
CA PHE A 117 9.24 4.88 3.59
C PHE A 117 7.95 4.33 4.23
N GLY A 118 7.52 3.13 3.80
CA GLY A 118 6.29 2.48 4.24
C GLY A 118 6.48 1.47 5.37
N ARG A 119 7.69 1.19 5.84
CA ARG A 119 8.03 0.15 6.83
C ARG A 119 7.60 -1.27 6.41
N GLY A 120 7.33 -1.49 5.12
CA GLY A 120 6.91 -2.80 4.60
C GLY A 120 7.96 -3.90 4.81
N GLY A 121 9.26 -3.54 4.84
CA GLY A 121 10.34 -4.49 5.17
C GLY A 121 10.17 -5.08 6.56
N GLU A 122 9.91 -4.25 7.57
CA GLU A 122 9.68 -4.69 8.96
C GLU A 122 8.45 -5.61 9.07
N GLU A 123 7.37 -5.30 8.34
CA GLU A 123 6.17 -6.14 8.30
C GLU A 123 6.48 -7.52 7.68
N VAL A 124 7.27 -7.55 6.59
CA VAL A 124 7.67 -8.81 5.92
C VAL A 124 8.60 -9.65 6.80
N GLU A 125 9.56 -9.05 7.49
CA GLU A 125 10.43 -9.75 8.42
C GLU A 125 9.63 -10.50 9.48
N VAL A 126 8.64 -9.84 10.11
CA VAL A 126 7.76 -10.49 11.11
C VAL A 126 6.92 -11.61 10.50
N LEU A 127 6.42 -11.45 9.26
CA LEU A 127 5.68 -12.50 8.58
C LEU A 127 6.57 -13.72 8.30
N MET A 128 7.81 -13.50 7.83
CA MET A 128 8.78 -14.56 7.59
C MET A 128 9.14 -15.32 8.87
N ASP A 129 9.37 -14.62 9.98
CA ASP A 129 9.64 -15.24 11.29
C ASP A 129 8.48 -16.12 11.77
N ASN A 130 7.26 -15.79 11.34
CA ASN A 130 6.06 -16.59 11.61
C ASN A 130 5.73 -17.61 10.53
N GLN A 131 6.60 -17.81 9.51
CA GLN A 131 6.41 -18.74 8.40
C GLN A 131 5.16 -18.44 7.56
N ILE A 132 4.80 -17.18 7.46
CA ILE A 132 3.67 -16.69 6.66
C ILE A 132 4.20 -16.19 5.32
N GLU A 133 3.71 -16.77 4.24
CA GLU A 133 4.04 -16.31 2.89
C GLU A 133 3.43 -14.93 2.61
N SER A 134 4.21 -14.06 1.97
CA SER A 134 3.75 -12.73 1.61
C SER A 134 3.93 -12.42 0.12
N ILE A 135 3.00 -11.62 -0.40
CA ILE A 135 3.05 -11.08 -1.76
C ILE A 135 3.24 -9.56 -1.64
N ILE A 136 4.21 -9.01 -2.36
CA ILE A 136 4.45 -7.57 -2.37
C ILE A 136 3.97 -7.00 -3.70
N VAL A 137 3.08 -6.01 -3.63
CA VAL A 137 2.58 -5.28 -4.80
C VAL A 137 2.99 -3.82 -4.70
N PRO A 138 3.82 -3.33 -5.61
CA PRO A 138 4.23 -1.95 -5.60
C PRO A 138 3.06 -0.99 -5.83
N GLY A 139 3.20 0.24 -5.37
CA GLY A 139 2.26 1.32 -5.62
C GLY A 139 2.97 2.56 -6.15
N ILE A 140 2.20 3.54 -6.63
CA ILE A 140 2.74 4.83 -7.02
C ILE A 140 3.15 5.60 -5.76
N THR A 141 4.46 5.80 -5.58
CA THR A 141 4.94 6.64 -4.46
C THR A 141 4.48 8.09 -4.62
N ALA A 142 4.26 8.80 -3.50
CA ALA A 142 3.80 10.18 -3.49
C ALA A 142 4.71 11.12 -4.31
N ALA A 143 6.02 10.89 -4.29
CA ALA A 143 6.96 11.69 -5.09
C ALA A 143 6.62 11.63 -6.60
N SER A 144 6.33 10.44 -7.13
CA SER A 144 5.96 10.26 -8.54
C SER A 144 4.55 10.78 -8.84
N GLY A 145 3.57 10.43 -7.99
CA GLY A 145 2.18 10.85 -8.21
C GLY A 145 1.98 12.35 -8.11
N CYS A 146 2.54 12.98 -7.06
CA CYS A 146 2.41 14.42 -6.86
C CYS A 146 3.11 15.23 -7.96
N SER A 147 4.32 14.84 -8.38
CA SER A 147 5.03 15.55 -9.45
C SER A 147 4.27 15.50 -10.78
N ALA A 148 3.72 14.33 -11.12
CA ALA A 148 2.90 14.15 -12.32
C ALA A 148 1.65 15.03 -12.28
N TYR A 149 0.93 15.06 -11.16
CA TYR A 149 -0.27 15.87 -11.01
C TYR A 149 0.01 17.39 -10.93
N ALA A 150 1.18 17.76 -10.40
CA ALA A 150 1.64 19.14 -10.39
C ALA A 150 2.22 19.62 -11.74
N GLY A 151 2.36 18.72 -12.71
CA GLY A 151 2.80 19.05 -14.06
C GLY A 151 4.30 19.29 -14.20
N PHE A 152 5.13 18.77 -13.28
CA PHE A 152 6.58 18.86 -13.45
C PHE A 152 7.25 17.48 -13.29
N PRO A 153 8.24 17.17 -14.13
CA PRO A 153 8.98 15.90 -14.04
C PRO A 153 10.00 15.93 -12.89
N LEU A 154 10.22 14.78 -12.23
CA LEU A 154 11.29 14.63 -11.24
C LEU A 154 12.68 14.59 -11.87
N THR A 155 12.79 14.15 -13.13
CA THR A 155 14.03 14.11 -13.91
C THR A 155 13.85 14.83 -15.24
N HIS A 156 14.93 15.41 -15.74
CA HIS A 156 14.94 16.03 -17.06
C HIS A 156 16.33 15.88 -17.66
N ARG A 157 16.42 15.58 -18.96
CA ARG A 157 17.68 15.34 -19.63
C ARG A 157 18.71 16.45 -19.42
N ASP A 158 18.25 17.69 -19.46
CA ASP A 158 19.11 18.87 -19.42
C ASP A 158 19.24 19.48 -18.02
N TYR A 159 18.32 19.17 -17.07
CA TYR A 159 18.26 19.84 -15.78
C TYR A 159 18.46 18.94 -14.57
N ALA A 160 17.96 17.70 -14.60
CA ALA A 160 18.01 16.80 -13.44
C ALA A 160 18.18 15.34 -13.89
N GLN A 161 19.37 14.81 -13.72
CA GLN A 161 19.72 13.43 -14.11
C GLN A 161 19.62 12.45 -12.95
N SER A 162 19.29 12.91 -11.75
CA SER A 162 19.16 12.08 -10.55
C SER A 162 18.01 12.58 -9.68
N VAL A 163 17.45 11.68 -8.88
CA VAL A 163 16.45 11.98 -7.83
C VAL A 163 16.87 11.24 -6.57
N THR A 164 16.92 11.98 -5.47
CA THR A 164 17.15 11.41 -4.15
C THR A 164 15.85 11.52 -3.35
N LEU A 165 15.35 10.39 -2.87
CA LEU A 165 14.20 10.35 -1.96
C LEU A 165 14.72 10.29 -0.53
N ALA A 166 14.36 11.27 0.28
CA ALA A 166 14.74 11.36 1.68
C ALA A 166 13.49 11.54 2.54
N THR A 167 13.45 10.85 3.70
CA THR A 167 12.36 11.05 4.66
C THR A 167 12.72 12.14 5.67
N GLY A 168 11.77 13.04 5.95
CA GLY A 168 11.88 14.00 7.06
C GLY A 168 11.35 13.45 8.38
N HIS A 169 10.93 12.19 8.43
CA HIS A 169 10.43 11.57 9.66
C HIS A 169 11.59 11.31 10.62
N ILE A 170 11.46 11.85 11.82
CA ILE A 170 12.43 11.67 12.91
C ILE A 170 12.08 10.35 13.61
N LYS A 171 13.08 9.48 13.84
CA LYS A 171 12.93 8.28 14.66
C LYS A 171 12.56 8.65 16.10
N HIS A 172 12.05 7.70 16.87
CA HIS A 172 11.65 7.90 18.28
C HIS A 172 12.78 8.46 19.19
N ASP A 173 14.04 8.30 18.79
CA ASP A 173 15.22 8.85 19.48
C ASP A 173 15.51 10.33 19.19
N GLY A 174 14.67 10.97 18.38
CA GLY A 174 14.77 12.40 18.05
C GLY A 174 15.90 12.75 17.08
N LYS A 175 16.58 11.77 16.47
CA LYS A 175 17.67 12.01 15.53
C LYS A 175 17.24 11.78 14.09
N LEU A 176 17.47 12.76 13.24
CA LEU A 176 17.41 12.64 11.79
C LEU A 176 18.86 12.40 11.31
N GLU A 177 19.18 11.16 10.92
CA GLU A 177 20.52 10.74 10.49
C GLU A 177 20.77 11.05 9.00
N LEU A 178 20.28 12.17 8.50
CA LEU A 178 20.54 12.61 7.12
C LEU A 178 21.74 13.56 7.09
N ASP A 179 22.75 13.21 6.31
CA ASP A 179 23.84 14.12 6.00
C ASP A 179 23.39 15.11 4.91
N TRP A 180 22.77 16.21 5.34
CA TRP A 180 22.31 17.27 4.44
C TRP A 180 23.40 17.88 3.59
N LYS A 181 24.67 17.86 4.07
CA LYS A 181 25.81 18.39 3.31
C LYS A 181 26.18 17.45 2.15
N ALA A 182 26.03 16.14 2.35
CA ALA A 182 26.27 15.17 1.29
C ALA A 182 25.12 15.12 0.26
N LEU A 183 23.93 15.63 0.61
CA LEU A 183 22.77 15.66 -0.27
C LEU A 183 22.64 16.96 -1.07
N ALA A 184 23.32 18.02 -0.66
CA ALA A 184 23.34 19.32 -1.33
C ALA A 184 24.50 19.43 -2.33
#